data_6cfa4194909b99d3e91f40b65c592c02
#
_entry.id   6cfa4194909b99d3e91f40b65c592c02
#
_cell.length_a   1.000
_cell.length_b   1.000
_cell.length_c   1.000
_cell.angle_alpha   90.00
_cell.angle_beta   90.00
_cell.angle_gamma   90.00
#
_symmetry.space_group_name_H-M   'P 1'
#
loop_
_entity.id
_entity.type
_entity.pdbx_description
1 polymer ?
#
loop_
_entity_poly.entity_id
_entity_poly.type
_entity_poly.pdbx_seq_one_letter_code
_entity_poly.pdbx_strand_id
1 'polypeptide(L)'
;MQQQTQSQSQDQVRWDAYDPDGYYCEMQGRASEAGIALIRERIGHMSMAELRRRAELAERELFNLGITFTVYSERDAIDRILPFDVIPRVLTAADWRTIDTGVRQRVTAINRFLDDVYHDQKILKDGVVPADLVLGNANYRQQMIGLDLSHRCYVQICGIDIVRDQEGRFLVLEDNARTPSGVSYVIENRYLMLRTFADLIAGLRLRKVDSYGPRLNEALSAIAPRGALEPQIALLSPGVFNSAYFEHVFLARELGVPLVEGRDLIVDDDDRVFMKTTGGLEPVDVIYRRIDDDFLDPEAFRPDSMLGVPGLMRAYRAGKVALANAIGTGVADDKAIYAYMPRIIGYYLGEEPILSNVETHICREPDGLRYTLDHLDELVVKPVGESGGYGITVGPRATRAELEACRARLEANPANYISQPMIGLSVCPTLTPSGIAPRHVDLRPFAVTGTDTWVLPGGLTRVALRQGSLIVNSSQGGGSKDTWV
;
A
#
# COMPACT_ATOMS: atom_id res chain seq x y z
N MET A 1 9.63 -18.18 -50.04
CA MET A 1 9.99 -18.69 -48.70
C MET A 1 10.96 -17.80 -47.94
N GLN A 2 12.06 -17.31 -48.54
CA GLN A 2 13.02 -16.45 -47.80
C GLN A 2 12.49 -15.06 -47.41
N GLN A 3 11.58 -14.44 -48.17
CA GLN A 3 10.97 -13.16 -47.81
C GLN A 3 9.91 -13.26 -46.70
N GLN A 4 9.21 -14.39 -46.55
CA GLN A 4 8.28 -14.63 -45.45
C GLN A 4 8.99 -14.88 -44.12
N THR A 5 10.15 -15.52 -44.14
CA THR A 5 10.96 -15.77 -42.94
C THR A 5 11.65 -14.51 -42.42
N GLN A 6 12.03 -13.57 -43.30
CA GLN A 6 12.59 -12.26 -42.88
C GLN A 6 11.51 -11.30 -42.32
N SER A 7 10.29 -11.34 -42.84
CA SER A 7 9.17 -10.54 -42.31
C SER A 7 8.74 -10.99 -40.93
N GLN A 8 8.76 -12.32 -40.67
CA GLN A 8 8.39 -12.85 -39.33
C GLN A 8 9.43 -12.53 -38.25
N SER A 9 10.70 -12.36 -38.60
CA SER A 9 11.75 -12.03 -37.62
C SER A 9 11.75 -10.54 -37.21
N GLN A 10 11.10 -9.66 -37.98
CA GLN A 10 11.03 -8.23 -37.67
C GLN A 10 9.88 -7.86 -36.71
N ASP A 11 8.87 -8.73 -36.54
CA ASP A 11 7.71 -8.50 -35.70
C ASP A 11 7.81 -9.13 -34.29
N GLN A 12 8.85 -9.92 -34.04
CA GLN A 12 9.06 -10.55 -32.73
C GLN A 12 9.52 -9.53 -31.67
N VAL A 13 9.18 -9.81 -30.40
CA VAL A 13 9.69 -9.04 -29.26
C VAL A 13 11.20 -9.18 -29.17
N ARG A 14 11.92 -8.07 -29.20
CA ARG A 14 13.39 -8.03 -29.22
C ARG A 14 13.94 -7.54 -27.90
N TRP A 15 14.50 -8.46 -27.11
CA TRP A 15 15.16 -8.14 -25.84
C TRP A 15 16.53 -7.49 -26.01
N ASP A 16 17.19 -7.65 -27.15
CA ASP A 16 18.44 -7.00 -27.48
C ASP A 16 18.28 -5.48 -27.73
N ALA A 17 17.07 -5.04 -28.04
CA ALA A 17 16.74 -3.64 -28.20
C ALA A 17 16.24 -2.99 -26.88
N TYR A 18 16.02 -3.77 -25.83
CA TYR A 18 15.59 -3.24 -24.53
C TYR A 18 16.79 -2.74 -23.72
N ASP A 19 16.79 -1.44 -23.42
CA ASP A 19 17.80 -0.78 -22.59
C ASP A 19 17.14 -0.24 -21.31
N PRO A 20 17.59 -0.61 -20.10
CA PRO A 20 17.08 -0.09 -18.84
C PRO A 20 17.50 1.36 -18.55
N ASP A 21 18.19 2.04 -19.48
CA ASP A 21 18.59 3.45 -19.37
C ASP A 21 19.46 3.73 -18.11
N GLY A 22 20.36 2.79 -17.79
CA GLY A 22 21.26 2.86 -16.64
C GLY A 22 20.61 2.55 -15.28
N TYR A 23 19.31 2.24 -15.24
CA TYR A 23 18.62 1.86 -14.00
C TYR A 23 18.68 0.36 -13.74
N TYR A 24 18.55 -0.03 -12.48
CA TYR A 24 18.41 -1.43 -12.12
C TYR A 24 17.14 -2.04 -12.72
N CYS A 25 17.27 -3.22 -13.33
CA CYS A 25 16.13 -3.95 -13.90
C CYS A 25 16.25 -5.44 -13.56
N GLU A 26 15.27 -6.00 -12.84
CA GLU A 26 15.25 -7.43 -12.47
C GLU A 26 15.32 -8.34 -13.73
N MET A 27 14.55 -8.00 -14.76
CA MET A 27 14.43 -8.81 -15.97
C MET A 27 15.70 -8.85 -16.81
N GLN A 28 16.58 -7.84 -16.72
CA GLN A 28 17.84 -7.78 -17.45
C GLN A 28 19.03 -8.17 -16.58
N GLY A 29 19.16 -7.62 -15.39
CA GLY A 29 20.27 -7.90 -14.50
C GLY A 29 20.33 -9.36 -14.03
N ARG A 30 19.21 -10.08 -14.10
CA ARG A 30 19.06 -11.49 -13.71
C ARG A 30 18.56 -12.39 -14.83
N ALA A 31 18.80 -12.01 -16.06
CA ALA A 31 18.35 -12.73 -17.25
C ALA A 31 18.81 -14.21 -17.32
N SER A 32 19.87 -14.58 -16.61
CA SER A 32 20.37 -15.96 -16.49
C SER A 32 19.62 -16.81 -15.46
N GLU A 33 18.80 -16.24 -14.59
CA GLU A 33 17.99 -17.02 -13.65
C GLU A 33 16.87 -17.76 -14.39
N ALA A 34 16.74 -19.06 -14.15
CA ALA A 34 15.93 -19.98 -14.96
C ALA A 34 14.46 -19.51 -15.15
N GLY A 35 13.84 -18.97 -14.11
CA GLY A 35 12.46 -18.44 -14.21
C GLY A 35 12.38 -17.20 -15.10
N ILE A 36 13.30 -16.26 -14.94
CA ILE A 36 13.35 -15.02 -15.72
C ILE A 36 13.73 -15.35 -17.17
N ALA A 37 14.72 -16.23 -17.39
CA ALA A 37 15.11 -16.69 -18.71
C ALA A 37 13.93 -17.28 -19.49
N LEU A 38 13.15 -18.15 -18.85
CA LEU A 38 11.98 -18.77 -19.45
C LEU A 38 10.87 -17.76 -19.81
N ILE A 39 10.62 -16.79 -18.95
CA ILE A 39 9.65 -15.72 -19.21
C ILE A 39 10.11 -14.85 -20.38
N ARG A 40 11.37 -14.45 -20.40
CA ARG A 40 11.96 -13.69 -21.52
C ARG A 40 11.89 -14.46 -22.82
N GLU A 41 12.22 -15.74 -22.81
CA GLU A 41 12.13 -16.62 -24.01
C GLU A 41 10.69 -16.65 -24.54
N ARG A 42 9.70 -16.92 -23.67
CA ARG A 42 8.29 -17.00 -24.07
C ARG A 42 7.75 -15.71 -24.64
N ILE A 43 8.05 -14.57 -23.97
CA ILE A 43 7.70 -13.24 -24.49
C ILE A 43 8.43 -12.97 -25.81
N GLY A 44 9.71 -13.36 -25.94
CA GLY A 44 10.50 -13.21 -27.16
C GLY A 44 9.98 -14.01 -28.35
N HIS A 45 9.26 -15.11 -28.11
CA HIS A 45 8.58 -15.88 -29.16
C HIS A 45 7.26 -15.25 -29.62
N MET A 46 6.70 -14.29 -28.90
CA MET A 46 5.49 -13.58 -29.30
C MET A 46 5.82 -12.51 -30.35
N SER A 47 4.89 -12.26 -31.27
CA SER A 47 4.95 -11.05 -32.07
C SER A 47 4.46 -9.83 -31.26
N MET A 48 4.93 -8.65 -31.62
CA MET A 48 4.43 -7.40 -31.01
C MET A 48 2.93 -7.22 -31.24
N ALA A 49 2.42 -7.66 -32.39
CA ALA A 49 0.98 -7.66 -32.69
C ALA A 49 0.20 -8.57 -31.74
N GLU A 50 0.69 -9.78 -31.46
CA GLU A 50 0.06 -10.71 -30.53
C GLU A 50 0.09 -10.16 -29.08
N LEU A 51 1.22 -9.60 -28.65
CA LEU A 51 1.36 -9.02 -27.30
C LEU A 51 0.37 -7.86 -27.10
N ARG A 52 0.23 -6.96 -28.09
CA ARG A 52 -0.73 -5.86 -28.06
C ARG A 52 -2.18 -6.37 -28.06
N ARG A 53 -2.50 -7.35 -28.88
CA ARG A 53 -3.84 -7.95 -28.93
C ARG A 53 -4.23 -8.52 -27.57
N ARG A 54 -3.31 -9.22 -26.88
CA ARG A 54 -3.56 -9.76 -25.54
C ARG A 54 -3.69 -8.65 -24.50
N ALA A 55 -2.92 -7.56 -24.61
CA ALA A 55 -3.06 -6.39 -23.74
C ALA A 55 -4.43 -5.73 -23.89
N GLU A 56 -4.92 -5.56 -25.13
CA GLU A 56 -6.26 -5.03 -25.40
C GLU A 56 -7.37 -5.95 -24.85
N LEU A 57 -7.19 -7.27 -24.91
CA LEU A 57 -8.14 -8.22 -24.31
C LEU A 57 -8.13 -8.10 -22.78
N ALA A 58 -6.96 -7.97 -22.16
CA ALA A 58 -6.82 -7.75 -20.72
C ALA A 58 -7.52 -6.46 -20.28
N GLU A 59 -7.32 -5.35 -21.00
CA GLU A 59 -7.96 -4.07 -20.72
C GLU A 59 -9.49 -4.15 -20.83
N ARG A 60 -10.01 -4.82 -21.87
CA ARG A 60 -11.47 -5.04 -22.01
C ARG A 60 -12.02 -5.88 -20.86
N GLU A 61 -11.28 -6.87 -20.39
CA GLU A 61 -11.73 -7.71 -19.28
C GLU A 61 -11.78 -6.90 -17.97
N LEU A 62 -10.77 -6.08 -17.67
CA LEU A 62 -10.79 -5.14 -16.54
C LEU A 62 -11.99 -4.21 -16.59
N PHE A 63 -12.30 -3.69 -17.78
CA PHE A 63 -13.49 -2.85 -17.98
C PHE A 63 -14.79 -3.60 -17.67
N ASN A 64 -14.95 -4.81 -18.23
CA ASN A 64 -16.14 -5.63 -18.03
C ASN A 64 -16.34 -6.07 -16.57
N LEU A 65 -15.25 -6.25 -15.83
CA LEU A 65 -15.28 -6.59 -14.40
C LEU A 65 -15.50 -5.35 -13.50
N GLY A 66 -15.56 -4.15 -14.07
CA GLY A 66 -15.72 -2.92 -13.32
C GLY A 66 -14.54 -2.61 -12.40
N ILE A 67 -13.33 -3.06 -12.76
CA ILE A 67 -12.12 -2.84 -11.98
C ILE A 67 -11.65 -1.42 -12.24
N THR A 68 -12.22 -0.49 -11.48
CA THR A 68 -11.97 0.95 -11.63
C THR A 68 -11.30 1.54 -10.40
N PHE A 69 -10.69 2.69 -10.61
CA PHE A 69 -10.18 3.56 -9.57
C PHE A 69 -10.70 4.98 -9.86
N THR A 70 -11.38 5.57 -8.89
CA THR A 70 -11.90 6.93 -9.06
C THR A 70 -10.80 7.94 -8.82
N VAL A 71 -10.48 8.73 -9.85
CA VAL A 71 -9.57 9.88 -9.74
C VAL A 71 -10.40 11.13 -9.54
N TYR A 72 -10.20 11.80 -8.42
CA TYR A 72 -10.80 13.10 -8.17
C TYR A 72 -9.92 14.20 -8.76
N SER A 73 -10.50 15.00 -9.67
CA SER A 73 -9.93 16.28 -10.11
C SER A 73 -10.70 17.43 -9.43
N GLU A 74 -10.17 18.67 -9.50
CA GLU A 74 -10.85 19.84 -8.92
C GLU A 74 -12.27 20.08 -9.47
N ARG A 75 -12.67 19.42 -10.54
CA ARG A 75 -13.96 19.63 -11.22
C ARG A 75 -14.80 18.37 -11.42
N ASP A 76 -14.19 17.17 -11.47
CA ASP A 76 -14.90 15.95 -11.82
C ASP A 76 -14.32 14.72 -11.08
N ALA A 77 -15.21 13.81 -10.69
CA ALA A 77 -14.84 12.45 -10.28
C ALA A 77 -14.95 11.55 -11.52
N ILE A 78 -13.83 11.02 -12.00
CA ILE A 78 -13.79 10.17 -13.19
C ILE A 78 -13.35 8.78 -12.78
N ASP A 79 -14.24 7.79 -12.98
CA ASP A 79 -13.87 6.38 -12.86
C ASP A 79 -12.98 6.00 -14.03
N ARG A 80 -11.77 5.60 -13.72
CA ARG A 80 -10.80 5.10 -14.70
C ARG A 80 -10.48 3.65 -14.40
N ILE A 81 -10.32 2.87 -15.45
CA ILE A 81 -9.66 1.57 -15.34
C ILE A 81 -8.22 1.85 -14.87
N LEU A 82 -7.75 1.12 -13.85
CA LEU A 82 -6.34 1.14 -13.50
C LEU A 82 -5.55 0.53 -14.65
N PRO A 83 -4.70 1.30 -15.36
CA PRO A 83 -3.94 0.77 -16.47
C PRO A 83 -3.12 -0.45 -16.03
N PHE A 84 -3.19 -1.52 -16.80
CA PHE A 84 -2.50 -2.77 -16.53
C PHE A 84 -1.47 -3.06 -17.60
N ASP A 85 -0.24 -3.32 -17.21
CA ASP A 85 0.81 -3.78 -18.10
C ASP A 85 0.97 -5.30 -18.02
N VAL A 86 0.90 -5.94 -19.18
CA VAL A 86 0.90 -7.40 -19.32
C VAL A 86 2.27 -8.06 -19.16
N ILE A 87 3.35 -7.29 -19.06
CA ILE A 87 4.67 -7.83 -18.76
C ILE A 87 4.84 -7.87 -17.24
N PRO A 88 4.92 -9.06 -16.62
CA PRO A 88 4.97 -9.16 -15.16
C PRO A 88 6.26 -8.60 -14.59
N ARG A 89 6.21 -8.14 -13.35
CA ARG A 89 7.41 -7.95 -12.52
C ARG A 89 7.78 -9.27 -11.87
N VAL A 90 9.02 -9.71 -12.02
CA VAL A 90 9.49 -10.98 -11.47
C VAL A 90 10.45 -10.72 -10.32
N LEU A 91 10.13 -11.26 -9.15
CA LEU A 91 10.98 -11.25 -7.97
C LEU A 91 11.47 -12.68 -7.69
N THR A 92 12.74 -12.82 -7.37
CA THR A 92 13.29 -14.13 -7.03
C THR A 92 12.83 -14.58 -5.64
N ALA A 93 12.92 -15.88 -5.36
CA ALA A 93 12.65 -16.40 -4.03
C ALA A 93 13.58 -15.80 -2.94
N ALA A 94 14.78 -15.36 -3.32
CA ALA A 94 15.72 -14.68 -2.40
C ALA A 94 15.25 -13.24 -2.13
N ASP A 95 14.89 -12.48 -3.17
CA ASP A 95 14.32 -11.13 -3.01
C ASP A 95 13.09 -11.17 -2.12
N TRP A 96 12.20 -12.14 -2.41
CA TRP A 96 10.96 -12.26 -1.64
C TRP A 96 11.20 -12.63 -0.16
N ARG A 97 12.17 -13.49 0.14
CA ARG A 97 12.52 -13.78 1.54
C ARG A 97 12.94 -12.52 2.30
N THR A 98 13.77 -11.68 1.69
CA THR A 98 14.18 -10.41 2.30
C THR A 98 12.98 -9.50 2.54
N ILE A 99 12.10 -9.36 1.55
CA ILE A 99 10.88 -8.54 1.66
C ILE A 99 9.95 -9.11 2.74
N ASP A 100 9.61 -10.40 2.67
CA ASP A 100 8.69 -11.06 3.63
C ASP A 100 9.19 -10.92 5.08
N THR A 101 10.47 -11.21 5.30
CA THR A 101 11.06 -11.16 6.66
C THR A 101 11.12 -9.72 7.17
N GLY A 102 11.54 -8.77 6.32
CA GLY A 102 11.63 -7.37 6.68
C GLY A 102 10.28 -6.71 6.92
N VAL A 103 9.26 -7.06 6.12
CA VAL A 103 7.88 -6.60 6.35
C VAL A 103 7.32 -7.14 7.66
N ARG A 104 7.52 -8.43 7.98
CA ARG A 104 7.10 -9.03 9.27
C ARG A 104 7.76 -8.32 10.44
N GLN A 105 9.08 -8.13 10.39
CA GLN A 105 9.82 -7.39 11.41
C GLN A 105 9.22 -6.00 11.64
N ARG A 106 9.01 -5.27 10.57
CA ARG A 106 8.52 -3.89 10.61
C ARG A 106 7.10 -3.79 11.18
N VAL A 107 6.16 -4.62 10.70
CA VAL A 107 4.77 -4.65 11.20
C VAL A 107 4.71 -5.06 12.67
N THR A 108 5.57 -5.99 13.10
CA THR A 108 5.69 -6.36 14.51
C THR A 108 6.15 -5.17 15.37
N ALA A 109 7.14 -4.42 14.90
CA ALA A 109 7.63 -3.22 15.58
C ALA A 109 6.56 -2.11 15.63
N ILE A 110 5.81 -1.90 14.54
CA ILE A 110 4.69 -0.95 14.48
C ILE A 110 3.62 -1.31 15.53
N ASN A 111 3.21 -2.57 15.63
CA ASN A 111 2.23 -3.00 16.61
C ASN A 111 2.71 -2.80 18.05
N ARG A 112 3.96 -3.12 18.35
CA ARG A 112 4.57 -2.87 19.69
C ARG A 112 4.67 -1.38 20.01
N PHE A 113 5.02 -0.56 19.02
CA PHE A 113 5.07 0.88 19.17
C PHE A 113 3.69 1.46 19.49
N LEU A 114 2.66 1.06 18.74
CA LEU A 114 1.29 1.53 18.98
C LEU A 114 0.77 1.07 20.34
N ASP A 115 1.03 -0.18 20.74
CA ASP A 115 0.67 -0.67 22.06
C ASP A 115 1.33 0.16 23.18
N ASP A 116 2.62 0.45 23.06
CA ASP A 116 3.34 1.24 24.07
C ASP A 116 2.85 2.69 24.14
N VAL A 117 2.66 3.37 23.00
CA VAL A 117 2.26 4.79 23.03
C VAL A 117 0.84 5.03 23.53
N TYR A 118 -0.03 4.01 23.48
CA TYR A 118 -1.37 4.06 24.05
C TYR A 118 -1.45 3.51 25.50
N HIS A 119 -0.36 2.99 26.05
CA HIS A 119 -0.27 2.47 27.42
C HIS A 119 0.86 3.12 28.21
N ASP A 120 2.00 2.43 28.31
CA ASP A 120 3.09 2.81 29.19
C ASP A 120 3.94 3.99 28.68
N GLN A 121 3.94 4.24 27.37
CA GLN A 121 4.71 5.30 26.69
C GLN A 121 6.22 5.22 26.99
N LYS A 122 6.78 4.01 27.11
CA LYS A 122 8.17 3.78 27.48
C LYS A 122 9.14 4.39 26.48
N ILE A 123 8.92 4.17 25.18
CA ILE A 123 9.78 4.70 24.13
C ILE A 123 9.84 6.24 24.13
N LEU A 124 8.74 6.90 24.54
CA LEU A 124 8.66 8.35 24.66
C LEU A 124 9.41 8.83 25.92
N LYS A 125 9.22 8.13 27.05
CA LYS A 125 9.89 8.41 28.32
C LYS A 125 11.41 8.21 28.23
N ASP A 126 11.85 7.22 27.47
CA ASP A 126 13.27 6.93 27.22
C ASP A 126 13.87 7.85 26.14
N GLY A 127 13.08 8.74 25.53
CA GLY A 127 13.54 9.74 24.58
C GLY A 127 14.00 9.18 23.22
N VAL A 128 13.64 7.95 22.89
CA VAL A 128 13.98 7.33 21.59
C VAL A 128 13.16 7.93 20.44
N VAL A 129 11.88 8.24 20.72
CA VAL A 129 10.99 9.00 19.85
C VAL A 129 10.51 10.23 20.63
N PRO A 130 10.57 11.43 20.06
CA PRO A 130 10.10 12.65 20.74
C PRO A 130 8.61 12.56 21.10
N ALA A 131 8.28 12.80 22.37
CA ALA A 131 6.90 12.63 22.86
C ALA A 131 5.90 13.53 22.15
N ASP A 132 6.26 14.76 21.84
CA ASP A 132 5.40 15.72 21.15
C ASP A 132 5.14 15.35 19.68
N LEU A 133 6.04 14.57 19.05
CA LEU A 133 5.83 14.02 17.69
C LEU A 133 4.67 13.00 17.67
N VAL A 134 4.47 12.27 18.76
CA VAL A 134 3.41 11.28 18.90
C VAL A 134 2.16 11.91 19.54
N LEU A 135 2.29 12.50 20.71
CA LEU A 135 1.15 13.02 21.47
C LEU A 135 0.53 14.28 20.84
N GLY A 136 1.30 15.02 20.06
CA GLY A 136 0.85 16.16 19.26
C GLY A 136 0.36 15.79 17.86
N ASN A 137 0.45 14.53 17.46
CA ASN A 137 0.02 14.07 16.14
C ASN A 137 -1.50 14.14 16.00
N ALA A 138 -2.00 14.67 14.89
CA ALA A 138 -3.44 14.78 14.63
C ALA A 138 -4.15 13.41 14.59
N ASN A 139 -3.42 12.33 14.32
CA ASN A 139 -3.94 10.97 14.31
C ASN A 139 -3.79 10.24 15.66
N TYR A 140 -3.20 10.88 16.69
CA TYR A 140 -3.17 10.31 18.03
C TYR A 140 -4.55 10.43 18.67
N ARG A 141 -5.12 9.31 19.08
CA ARG A 141 -6.49 9.24 19.59
C ARG A 141 -6.49 8.99 21.10
N GLN A 142 -6.76 10.02 21.89
CA GLN A 142 -6.83 9.91 23.36
C GLN A 142 -7.84 8.85 23.83
N GLN A 143 -8.89 8.61 23.05
CA GLN A 143 -9.90 7.58 23.30
C GLN A 143 -9.31 6.17 23.35
N MET A 144 -8.12 5.95 22.80
CA MET A 144 -7.45 4.64 22.79
C MET A 144 -6.56 4.40 24.02
N ILE A 145 -6.28 5.43 24.81
CA ILE A 145 -5.38 5.31 25.97
C ILE A 145 -5.94 4.26 26.96
N GLY A 146 -5.10 3.27 27.27
CA GLY A 146 -5.38 2.18 28.22
C GLY A 146 -6.42 1.17 27.70
N LEU A 147 -6.70 1.12 26.40
CA LEU A 147 -7.59 0.12 25.82
C LEU A 147 -6.79 -1.13 25.43
N ASP A 148 -7.02 -2.24 26.14
CA ASP A 148 -6.44 -3.52 25.84
C ASP A 148 -7.05 -4.16 24.59
N LEU A 149 -6.28 -4.29 23.53
CA LEU A 149 -6.71 -4.96 22.31
C LEU A 149 -6.33 -6.44 22.29
N SER A 150 -7.13 -7.27 21.62
CA SER A 150 -6.84 -8.68 21.40
C SER A 150 -5.44 -8.83 20.76
N HIS A 151 -4.60 -9.69 21.34
CA HIS A 151 -3.21 -9.93 20.91
C HIS A 151 -2.33 -8.67 20.88
N ARG A 152 -2.76 -7.54 21.48
CA ARG A 152 -2.10 -6.23 21.38
C ARG A 152 -1.85 -5.82 19.92
N CYS A 153 -2.76 -6.23 19.04
CA CYS A 153 -2.67 -5.98 17.60
C CYS A 153 -3.52 -4.78 17.21
N TYR A 154 -2.86 -3.71 16.79
CA TYR A 154 -3.49 -2.48 16.29
C TYR A 154 -3.65 -2.51 14.78
N VAL A 155 -2.65 -3.07 14.09
CA VAL A 155 -2.56 -3.10 12.63
C VAL A 155 -2.70 -4.54 12.13
N GLN A 156 -3.93 -4.90 11.75
CA GLN A 156 -4.24 -6.19 11.16
C GLN A 156 -3.85 -6.23 9.69
N ILE A 157 -4.02 -5.10 8.97
CA ILE A 157 -3.65 -4.99 7.57
C ILE A 157 -2.66 -3.84 7.41
N CYS A 158 -1.48 -4.12 6.85
CA CYS A 158 -0.44 -3.13 6.59
C CYS A 158 0.02 -3.22 5.14
N GLY A 159 0.17 -2.07 4.49
CA GLY A 159 0.82 -1.94 3.19
C GLY A 159 2.13 -1.18 3.35
N ILE A 160 3.25 -1.79 2.98
CA ILE A 160 4.57 -1.16 3.08
C ILE A 160 5.03 -0.78 1.68
N ASP A 161 5.23 0.50 1.41
CA ASP A 161 5.73 0.93 0.10
C ASP A 161 7.25 0.74 0.03
N ILE A 162 7.69 -0.10 -0.88
CA ILE A 162 9.08 -0.49 -1.08
C ILE A 162 9.54 -0.06 -2.47
N VAL A 163 10.70 0.56 -2.53
CA VAL A 163 11.40 0.86 -3.77
C VAL A 163 12.66 0.02 -3.89
N ARG A 164 13.15 -0.17 -5.10
CA ARG A 164 14.45 -0.78 -5.35
C ARG A 164 15.36 0.26 -5.98
N ASP A 165 16.52 0.47 -5.40
CA ASP A 165 17.48 1.47 -5.87
C ASP A 165 18.35 0.95 -7.04
N GLN A 166 19.27 1.79 -7.49
CA GLN A 166 20.18 1.45 -8.59
C GLN A 166 21.19 0.36 -8.23
N GLU A 167 21.51 0.20 -6.96
CA GLU A 167 22.37 -0.87 -6.43
C GLU A 167 21.60 -2.19 -6.21
N GLY A 168 20.30 -2.19 -6.47
CA GLY A 168 19.43 -3.36 -6.34
C GLY A 168 18.99 -3.64 -4.90
N ARG A 169 19.13 -2.68 -3.97
CA ARG A 169 18.67 -2.80 -2.57
C ARG A 169 17.19 -2.44 -2.47
N PHE A 170 16.48 -3.14 -1.62
CA PHE A 170 15.10 -2.79 -1.26
C PHE A 170 15.10 -1.81 -0.10
N LEU A 171 14.42 -0.67 -0.29
CA LEU A 171 14.28 0.39 0.68
C LEU A 171 12.80 0.66 0.94
N VAL A 172 12.44 0.87 2.20
CA VAL A 172 11.07 1.29 2.55
C VAL A 172 10.92 2.78 2.28
N LEU A 173 9.83 3.16 1.64
CA LEU A 173 9.49 4.55 1.30
C LEU A 173 8.46 5.15 2.26
N GLU A 174 7.46 4.35 2.67
CA GLU A 174 6.42 4.73 3.64
C GLU A 174 5.70 3.51 4.21
N ASP A 175 5.05 3.70 5.35
CA ASP A 175 4.18 2.73 6.00
C ASP A 175 2.72 3.16 5.84
N ASN A 176 1.83 2.21 5.50
CA ASN A 176 0.40 2.44 5.43
C ASN A 176 -0.29 1.50 6.42
N ALA A 177 -0.66 2.02 7.58
CA ALA A 177 -1.19 1.27 8.72
C ALA A 177 -2.64 1.63 9.11
N ARG A 178 -3.26 2.63 8.46
CA ARG A 178 -4.68 3.00 8.69
C ARG A 178 -5.62 2.13 7.87
N THR A 179 -5.75 2.44 6.59
CA THR A 179 -6.66 1.79 5.64
C THR A 179 -5.95 1.52 4.31
N PRO A 180 -4.88 0.67 4.29
CA PRO A 180 -4.14 0.43 3.05
C PRO A 180 -5.06 -0.13 1.97
N SER A 181 -4.87 0.35 0.73
CA SER A 181 -5.64 -0.04 -0.45
C SER A 181 -4.72 -0.60 -1.53
N GLY A 182 -5.32 -1.40 -2.43
CA GLY A 182 -4.66 -1.92 -3.62
C GLY A 182 -4.48 -3.43 -3.65
N VAL A 183 -4.86 -4.17 -2.61
CA VAL A 183 -4.73 -5.64 -2.58
C VAL A 183 -5.67 -6.32 -3.59
N SER A 184 -6.83 -5.74 -3.86
CA SER A 184 -7.76 -6.21 -4.88
C SER A 184 -7.09 -6.27 -6.25
N TYR A 185 -6.29 -5.26 -6.59
CA TYR A 185 -5.55 -5.25 -7.86
C TYR A 185 -4.44 -6.30 -7.91
N VAL A 186 -3.81 -6.66 -6.78
CA VAL A 186 -2.84 -7.76 -6.74
C VAL A 186 -3.49 -9.07 -7.17
N ILE A 187 -4.67 -9.35 -6.62
CA ILE A 187 -5.40 -10.60 -6.86
C ILE A 187 -5.99 -10.63 -8.27
N GLU A 188 -6.65 -9.54 -8.67
CA GLU A 188 -7.27 -9.43 -10.00
C GLU A 188 -6.22 -9.43 -11.12
N ASN A 189 -5.09 -8.75 -10.96
CA ASN A 189 -3.99 -8.80 -11.92
C ASN A 189 -3.47 -10.23 -12.11
N ARG A 190 -3.34 -11.02 -11.03
CA ARG A 190 -2.96 -12.43 -11.12
C ARG A 190 -4.01 -13.25 -11.85
N TYR A 191 -5.29 -13.08 -11.56
CA TYR A 191 -6.37 -13.79 -12.25
C TYR A 191 -6.45 -13.41 -13.73
N LEU A 192 -6.23 -12.13 -14.04
CA LEU A 192 -6.17 -11.65 -15.41
C LEU A 192 -5.03 -12.31 -16.19
N MET A 193 -3.82 -12.37 -15.59
CA MET A 193 -2.68 -13.05 -16.20
C MET A 193 -2.91 -14.54 -16.39
N LEU A 194 -3.53 -15.23 -15.44
CA LEU A 194 -3.88 -16.64 -15.56
C LEU A 194 -4.85 -16.91 -16.70
N ARG A 195 -5.77 -15.99 -17.02
CA ARG A 195 -6.74 -16.12 -18.12
C ARG A 195 -6.16 -15.75 -19.48
N THR A 196 -5.36 -14.65 -19.53
CA THR A 196 -4.90 -14.08 -20.81
C THR A 196 -3.52 -14.59 -21.23
N PHE A 197 -2.70 -15.04 -20.28
CA PHE A 197 -1.30 -15.46 -20.49
C PHE A 197 -0.98 -16.80 -19.82
N ALA A 198 -1.93 -17.75 -19.85
CA ALA A 198 -1.77 -19.09 -19.28
C ALA A 198 -0.51 -19.81 -19.81
N ASP A 199 -0.20 -19.62 -21.10
CA ASP A 199 1.00 -20.14 -21.76
C ASP A 199 2.31 -19.55 -21.20
N LEU A 200 2.30 -18.28 -20.81
CA LEU A 200 3.44 -17.63 -20.20
C LEU A 200 3.73 -18.18 -18.78
N ILE A 201 2.68 -18.57 -18.07
CA ILE A 201 2.75 -19.09 -16.68
C ILE A 201 3.02 -20.61 -16.65
N ALA A 202 2.65 -21.36 -17.68
CA ALA A 202 2.73 -22.81 -17.70
C ALA A 202 4.10 -23.34 -17.28
N GLY A 203 4.13 -24.25 -16.30
CA GLY A 203 5.36 -24.86 -15.77
C GLY A 203 6.21 -23.95 -14.86
N LEU A 204 5.82 -22.71 -14.60
CA LEU A 204 6.39 -21.88 -13.55
C LEU A 204 5.77 -22.26 -12.20
N ARG A 205 6.58 -22.18 -11.14
CA ARG A 205 6.14 -22.40 -9.77
C ARG A 205 5.91 -21.05 -9.10
N LEU A 206 4.86 -20.35 -9.52
CA LEU A 206 4.51 -19.07 -8.91
C LEU A 206 3.84 -19.28 -7.55
N ARG A 207 4.18 -18.45 -6.57
CA ARG A 207 3.46 -18.39 -5.30
C ARG A 207 2.05 -17.89 -5.54
N LYS A 208 1.09 -18.54 -4.88
CA LYS A 208 -0.33 -18.23 -5.01
C LYS A 208 -0.71 -16.98 -4.20
N VAL A 209 -1.69 -16.23 -4.70
CA VAL A 209 -2.27 -15.04 -4.04
C VAL A 209 -3.69 -15.29 -3.51
N ASP A 210 -4.29 -16.42 -3.87
CA ASP A 210 -5.66 -16.83 -3.54
C ASP A 210 -5.92 -17.09 -2.04
N SER A 211 -4.85 -17.19 -1.24
CA SER A 211 -4.95 -17.36 0.21
C SER A 211 -5.20 -16.07 0.98
N TYR A 212 -5.27 -14.91 0.31
CA TYR A 212 -5.45 -13.62 1.00
C TYR A 212 -6.79 -13.54 1.76
N GLY A 213 -7.91 -13.86 1.11
CA GLY A 213 -9.23 -13.84 1.74
C GLY A 213 -9.31 -14.74 2.98
N PRO A 214 -8.95 -16.04 2.88
CA PRO A 214 -8.89 -16.93 4.06
C PRO A 214 -7.97 -16.41 5.18
N ARG A 215 -6.78 -15.90 4.86
CA ARG A 215 -5.86 -15.34 5.85
C ARG A 215 -6.37 -14.08 6.52
N LEU A 216 -7.03 -13.22 5.76
CA LEU A 216 -7.66 -12.01 6.31
C LEU A 216 -8.84 -12.39 7.21
N ASN A 217 -9.68 -13.35 6.81
CA ASN A 217 -10.78 -13.83 7.63
C ASN A 217 -10.29 -14.43 8.96
N GLU A 218 -9.24 -15.27 8.91
CA GLU A 218 -8.57 -15.84 10.09
C GLU A 218 -8.06 -14.73 11.03
N ALA A 219 -7.39 -13.71 10.49
CA ALA A 219 -6.87 -12.58 11.27
C ALA A 219 -7.97 -11.73 11.90
N LEU A 220 -9.06 -11.46 11.16
CA LEU A 220 -10.21 -10.73 11.67
C LEU A 220 -10.95 -11.52 12.75
N SER A 221 -11.10 -12.83 12.56
CA SER A 221 -11.71 -13.70 13.57
C SER A 221 -10.88 -13.78 14.86
N ALA A 222 -9.55 -13.74 14.74
CA ALA A 222 -8.65 -13.82 15.91
C ALA A 222 -8.78 -12.61 16.84
N ILE A 223 -9.20 -11.45 16.35
CA ILE A 223 -9.38 -10.25 17.20
C ILE A 223 -10.78 -10.09 17.77
N ALA A 224 -11.69 -11.01 17.46
CA ALA A 224 -13.07 -10.95 17.94
C ALA A 224 -13.16 -10.86 19.48
N PRO A 225 -14.22 -10.25 20.05
CA PRO A 225 -14.47 -10.24 21.48
C PRO A 225 -14.45 -11.64 22.08
N ARG A 226 -14.01 -11.73 23.35
CA ARG A 226 -13.92 -13.02 24.05
C ARG A 226 -15.30 -13.69 24.10
N GLY A 227 -15.35 -14.97 23.70
CA GLY A 227 -16.55 -15.81 23.72
C GLY A 227 -17.28 -15.92 22.38
N ALA A 228 -16.92 -15.17 21.35
CA ALA A 228 -17.42 -15.36 19.99
C ALA A 228 -16.74 -16.60 19.39
N LEU A 229 -17.49 -17.70 19.23
CA LEU A 229 -16.98 -18.94 18.63
C LEU A 229 -16.95 -18.86 17.10
N GLU A 230 -17.98 -18.21 16.53
CA GLU A 230 -18.12 -17.93 15.09
C GLU A 230 -18.41 -16.43 14.92
N PRO A 231 -17.38 -15.56 14.97
CA PRO A 231 -17.59 -14.13 14.99
C PRO A 231 -18.24 -13.62 13.72
N GLN A 232 -19.25 -12.77 13.88
CA GLN A 232 -19.91 -12.10 12.76
C GLN A 232 -19.08 -10.89 12.33
N ILE A 233 -18.51 -10.96 11.14
CA ILE A 233 -17.65 -9.91 10.57
C ILE A 233 -18.46 -9.11 9.57
N ALA A 234 -18.34 -7.78 9.59
CA ALA A 234 -18.88 -6.89 8.57
C ALA A 234 -17.78 -5.97 8.01
N LEU A 235 -17.85 -5.64 6.73
CA LEU A 235 -16.96 -4.64 6.13
C LEU A 235 -17.70 -3.29 6.09
N LEU A 236 -17.20 -2.30 6.84
CA LEU A 236 -17.78 -0.96 6.91
C LEU A 236 -17.13 -0.04 5.87
N SER A 237 -17.93 0.41 4.91
CA SER A 237 -17.55 1.30 3.81
C SER A 237 -18.15 2.70 3.98
N PRO A 238 -17.49 3.77 3.55
CA PRO A 238 -18.09 5.10 3.44
C PRO A 238 -19.05 5.23 2.23
N GLY A 239 -19.21 4.17 1.43
CA GLY A 239 -20.12 4.12 0.30
C GLY A 239 -19.47 4.41 -1.05
N VAL A 240 -20.31 4.53 -2.07
CA VAL A 240 -19.94 4.55 -3.50
C VAL A 240 -19.07 5.73 -3.94
N PHE A 241 -19.03 6.78 -3.14
CA PHE A 241 -18.22 7.97 -3.45
C PHE A 241 -16.74 7.82 -3.04
N ASN A 242 -16.37 6.72 -2.40
CA ASN A 242 -14.98 6.47 -2.06
C ASN A 242 -14.20 5.96 -3.28
N SER A 243 -13.00 6.50 -3.51
CA SER A 243 -12.14 6.11 -4.65
C SER A 243 -11.77 4.64 -4.68
N ALA A 244 -11.74 3.97 -3.53
CA ALA A 244 -11.46 2.55 -3.38
C ALA A 244 -12.73 1.68 -3.23
N TYR A 245 -13.92 2.18 -3.59
CA TYR A 245 -15.17 1.43 -3.38
C TYR A 245 -15.18 0.09 -4.10
N PHE A 246 -14.59 -0.01 -5.30
CA PHE A 246 -14.37 -1.30 -5.95
C PHE A 246 -13.69 -2.31 -5.02
N GLU A 247 -12.61 -1.90 -4.35
CA GLU A 247 -11.89 -2.76 -3.40
C GLU A 247 -12.74 -3.16 -2.20
N HIS A 248 -13.62 -2.27 -1.72
CA HIS A 248 -14.51 -2.61 -0.60
C HIS A 248 -15.49 -3.73 -1.00
N VAL A 249 -16.10 -3.63 -2.18
CA VAL A 249 -16.98 -4.67 -2.74
C VAL A 249 -16.22 -5.96 -2.97
N PHE A 250 -15.02 -5.87 -3.55
CA PHE A 250 -14.15 -7.01 -3.79
C PHE A 250 -13.80 -7.75 -2.49
N LEU A 251 -13.35 -7.02 -1.46
CA LEU A 251 -12.96 -7.60 -0.18
C LEU A 251 -14.14 -8.22 0.57
N ALA A 252 -15.31 -7.58 0.56
CA ALA A 252 -16.51 -8.15 1.18
C ALA A 252 -16.90 -9.49 0.53
N ARG A 253 -16.83 -9.57 -0.80
CA ARG A 253 -17.07 -10.81 -1.56
C ARG A 253 -15.99 -11.86 -1.28
N GLU A 254 -14.72 -11.47 -1.26
CA GLU A 254 -13.59 -12.37 -1.02
C GLU A 254 -13.62 -12.98 0.39
N LEU A 255 -14.05 -12.21 1.38
CA LEU A 255 -14.24 -12.64 2.76
C LEU A 255 -15.57 -13.39 2.98
N GLY A 256 -16.55 -13.24 2.08
CA GLY A 256 -17.91 -13.75 2.27
C GLY A 256 -18.67 -13.02 3.39
N VAL A 257 -18.39 -11.73 3.61
CA VAL A 257 -18.99 -10.92 4.69
C VAL A 257 -19.88 -9.82 4.13
N PRO A 258 -20.88 -9.33 4.90
CA PRO A 258 -21.69 -8.19 4.51
C PRO A 258 -20.85 -6.92 4.28
N LEU A 259 -21.16 -6.19 3.19
CA LEU A 259 -20.71 -4.82 2.96
C LEU A 259 -21.78 -3.89 3.53
N VAL A 260 -21.40 -3.06 4.50
CA VAL A 260 -22.32 -2.16 5.20
C VAL A 260 -21.82 -0.72 5.16
N GLU A 261 -22.74 0.23 5.24
CA GLU A 261 -22.48 1.63 5.51
C GLU A 261 -22.87 1.97 6.97
N GLY A 262 -22.44 3.11 7.50
CA GLY A 262 -22.74 3.48 8.90
C GLY A 262 -24.23 3.46 9.25
N ARG A 263 -25.10 3.82 8.29
CA ARG A 263 -26.57 3.79 8.46
C ARG A 263 -27.17 2.39 8.64
N ASP A 264 -26.43 1.35 8.24
CA ASP A 264 -26.85 -0.05 8.35
C ASP A 264 -26.50 -0.66 9.70
N LEU A 265 -25.70 0.04 10.51
CA LEU A 265 -25.30 -0.39 11.85
C LEU A 265 -25.99 0.42 12.92
N ILE A 266 -26.17 -0.19 14.09
CA ILE A 266 -26.61 0.46 15.33
C ILE A 266 -25.83 -0.08 16.52
N VAL A 267 -25.72 0.75 17.56
CA VAL A 267 -25.23 0.34 18.89
C VAL A 267 -26.40 0.40 19.84
N ASP A 268 -26.66 -0.70 20.56
CA ASP A 268 -27.74 -0.77 21.54
C ASP A 268 -27.35 -0.18 22.93
N ASP A 269 -28.28 -0.20 23.88
CA ASP A 269 -28.04 0.31 25.23
C ASP A 269 -27.08 -0.55 26.05
N ASP A 270 -26.80 -1.80 25.63
CA ASP A 270 -25.83 -2.71 26.22
C ASP A 270 -24.44 -2.64 25.50
N ASP A 271 -24.23 -1.60 24.69
CA ASP A 271 -23.02 -1.36 23.88
C ASP A 271 -22.71 -2.46 22.84
N ARG A 272 -23.74 -3.22 22.40
CA ARG A 272 -23.57 -4.23 21.36
C ARG A 272 -23.86 -3.62 19.98
N VAL A 273 -23.08 -4.05 19.00
CA VAL A 273 -23.26 -3.61 17.61
C VAL A 273 -24.15 -4.60 16.86
N PHE A 274 -25.10 -4.07 16.12
CA PHE A 274 -25.99 -4.85 15.25
C PHE A 274 -26.05 -4.27 13.85
N MET A 275 -26.19 -5.17 12.89
CA MET A 275 -26.48 -4.84 11.49
C MET A 275 -28.00 -4.97 11.26
N LYS A 276 -28.58 -4.00 10.57
CA LYS A 276 -29.97 -4.02 10.11
C LYS A 276 -30.09 -4.87 8.86
N THR A 277 -30.87 -5.93 8.91
CA THR A 277 -31.19 -6.80 7.81
C THR A 277 -32.70 -6.87 7.55
N THR A 278 -33.10 -7.46 6.44
CA THR A 278 -34.52 -7.72 6.15
C THR A 278 -35.14 -8.73 7.13
N GLY A 279 -34.32 -9.54 7.81
CA GLY A 279 -34.72 -10.48 8.83
C GLY A 279 -34.74 -9.91 10.25
N GLY A 280 -34.27 -8.66 10.45
CA GLY A 280 -34.14 -8.03 11.75
C GLY A 280 -32.74 -7.57 12.06
N LEU A 281 -32.39 -7.49 13.34
CA LEU A 281 -31.07 -7.10 13.81
C LEU A 281 -30.19 -8.35 13.97
N GLU A 282 -29.01 -8.32 13.35
CA GLU A 282 -28.00 -9.36 13.46
C GLU A 282 -26.78 -8.80 14.17
N PRO A 283 -26.17 -9.51 15.15
CA PRO A 283 -25.01 -9.01 15.88
C PRO A 283 -23.79 -8.91 14.97
N VAL A 284 -22.90 -7.94 15.27
CA VAL A 284 -21.61 -7.77 14.60
C VAL A 284 -20.51 -7.77 15.65
N ASP A 285 -19.58 -8.72 15.57
CA ASP A 285 -18.48 -8.89 16.52
C ASP A 285 -17.20 -8.20 16.04
N VAL A 286 -16.99 -8.16 14.72
CA VAL A 286 -15.79 -7.56 14.12
C VAL A 286 -16.19 -6.66 12.94
N ILE A 287 -15.67 -5.45 12.94
CA ILE A 287 -15.82 -4.52 11.81
C ILE A 287 -14.47 -4.33 11.13
N TYR A 288 -14.38 -4.79 9.87
CA TYR A 288 -13.29 -4.39 8.97
C TYR A 288 -13.64 -3.04 8.37
N ARG A 289 -13.06 -1.98 8.93
CA ARG A 289 -13.40 -0.60 8.54
C ARG A 289 -12.57 -0.09 7.36
N ARG A 290 -13.25 0.63 6.47
CA ARG A 290 -12.64 1.37 5.36
C ARG A 290 -12.96 2.87 5.47
N ILE A 291 -13.21 3.33 6.70
CA ILE A 291 -13.52 4.71 7.06
C ILE A 291 -12.41 5.22 7.99
N ASP A 292 -11.97 6.46 7.77
CA ASP A 292 -10.99 7.13 8.64
C ASP A 292 -11.58 7.40 10.04
N ASP A 293 -10.69 7.47 11.04
CA ASP A 293 -11.05 7.64 12.45
C ASP A 293 -12.00 8.82 12.68
N ASP A 294 -11.75 9.96 12.04
CA ASP A 294 -12.53 11.18 12.21
C ASP A 294 -14.02 11.01 11.88
N PHE A 295 -14.32 10.11 10.95
CA PHE A 295 -15.69 9.88 10.48
C PHE A 295 -16.37 8.67 11.11
N LEU A 296 -15.65 7.90 11.94
CA LEU A 296 -16.09 6.57 12.36
C LEU A 296 -17.22 6.62 13.41
N ASP A 297 -17.19 7.58 14.31
CA ASP A 297 -18.22 7.77 15.35
C ASP A 297 -18.45 9.27 15.61
N PRO A 298 -19.65 9.82 15.29
CA PRO A 298 -19.96 11.23 15.51
C PRO A 298 -20.04 11.63 16.99
N GLU A 299 -20.24 10.69 17.92
CA GLU A 299 -20.24 10.97 19.35
C GLU A 299 -18.83 11.12 19.94
N ALA A 300 -17.83 10.50 19.30
CA ALA A 300 -16.46 10.45 19.81
C ALA A 300 -15.48 11.33 19.04
N PHE A 301 -15.74 11.60 17.75
CA PHE A 301 -14.83 12.29 16.84
C PHE A 301 -15.51 13.49 16.20
N ARG A 302 -15.79 13.42 14.91
CA ARG A 302 -16.36 14.51 14.13
C ARG A 302 -17.90 14.52 14.21
N PRO A 303 -18.54 15.49 14.90
CA PRO A 303 -19.99 15.45 15.19
C PRO A 303 -20.89 15.55 13.96
N ASP A 304 -20.39 16.10 12.85
CA ASP A 304 -21.13 16.23 11.58
C ASP A 304 -20.94 15.02 10.65
N SER A 305 -20.28 13.95 11.12
CA SER A 305 -20.08 12.75 10.31
C SER A 305 -21.40 12.02 10.06
N MET A 306 -21.70 11.83 8.76
CA MET A 306 -22.84 11.01 8.30
C MET A 306 -22.40 9.61 7.86
N LEU A 307 -21.10 9.29 7.96
CA LEU A 307 -20.52 8.03 7.48
C LEU A 307 -20.33 7.01 8.58
N GLY A 308 -20.28 7.46 9.83
CA GLY A 308 -19.97 6.64 11.00
C GLY A 308 -21.19 6.06 11.68
N VAL A 309 -20.92 5.42 12.82
CA VAL A 309 -21.91 4.72 13.65
C VAL A 309 -21.91 5.38 15.04
N PRO A 310 -22.99 6.08 15.45
CA PRO A 310 -23.06 6.68 16.78
C PRO A 310 -22.90 5.64 17.90
N GLY A 311 -22.01 5.92 18.86
CA GLY A 311 -21.72 5.02 19.99
C GLY A 311 -20.74 3.88 19.70
N LEU A 312 -20.18 3.80 18.48
CA LEU A 312 -19.26 2.72 18.12
C LEU A 312 -18.00 2.72 19.01
N MET A 313 -17.46 3.90 19.35
CA MET A 313 -16.31 4.00 20.25
C MET A 313 -16.64 3.49 21.66
N ARG A 314 -17.87 3.70 22.14
CA ARG A 314 -18.34 3.17 23.43
C ARG A 314 -18.40 1.64 23.40
N ALA A 315 -18.99 1.05 22.35
CA ALA A 315 -19.02 -0.40 22.13
C ALA A 315 -17.61 -1.01 22.05
N TYR A 316 -16.69 -0.33 21.35
CA TYR A 316 -15.30 -0.76 21.21
C TYR A 316 -14.57 -0.74 22.55
N ARG A 317 -14.70 0.33 23.35
CA ARG A 317 -14.11 0.42 24.69
C ARG A 317 -14.72 -0.59 25.67
N ALA A 318 -16.00 -0.92 25.51
CA ALA A 318 -16.67 -1.97 26.30
C ALA A 318 -16.23 -3.40 25.91
N GLY A 319 -15.39 -3.56 24.87
CA GLY A 319 -14.95 -4.86 24.37
C GLY A 319 -16.07 -5.69 23.75
N LYS A 320 -17.11 -5.03 23.22
CA LYS A 320 -18.28 -5.67 22.60
C LYS A 320 -18.12 -5.85 21.09
N VAL A 321 -17.21 -5.11 20.48
CA VAL A 321 -16.86 -5.20 19.06
C VAL A 321 -15.36 -5.01 18.91
N ALA A 322 -14.77 -5.63 17.88
CA ALA A 322 -13.39 -5.38 17.47
C ALA A 322 -13.35 -4.59 16.15
N LEU A 323 -12.35 -3.74 16.00
CA LEU A 323 -12.13 -2.92 14.80
C LEU A 323 -10.78 -3.25 14.15
N ALA A 324 -10.75 -3.44 12.85
CA ALA A 324 -9.56 -3.67 12.04
C ALA A 324 -9.45 -2.61 10.91
N ASN A 325 -8.36 -1.84 10.78
CA ASN A 325 -7.33 -1.67 11.80
C ASN A 325 -7.90 -0.88 12.99
N ALA A 326 -7.24 -0.97 14.12
CA ALA A 326 -7.65 -0.23 15.31
C ALA A 326 -7.68 1.29 15.06
N ILE A 327 -8.46 2.00 15.88
CA ILE A 327 -8.45 3.46 15.91
C ILE A 327 -7.07 3.95 16.38
N GLY A 328 -6.61 5.08 15.85
CA GLY A 328 -5.33 5.68 16.24
C GLY A 328 -4.08 5.11 15.56
N THR A 329 -4.22 4.16 14.64
CA THR A 329 -3.08 3.61 13.88
C THR A 329 -2.46 4.62 12.92
N GLY A 330 -3.15 5.72 12.62
CA GLY A 330 -2.63 6.79 11.77
C GLY A 330 -1.35 7.48 12.27
N VAL A 331 -1.00 7.32 13.55
CA VAL A 331 0.30 7.74 14.08
C VAL A 331 1.45 7.00 13.36
N ALA A 332 1.26 5.73 13.01
CA ALA A 332 2.27 4.95 12.29
C ALA A 332 2.35 5.27 10.79
N ASP A 333 1.35 5.92 10.21
CA ASP A 333 1.40 6.42 8.81
C ASP A 333 2.21 7.71 8.67
N ASP A 334 2.55 8.39 9.77
CA ASP A 334 3.23 9.67 9.77
C ASP A 334 4.67 9.53 9.27
N LYS A 335 5.05 10.35 8.29
CA LYS A 335 6.37 10.28 7.67
C LYS A 335 7.51 10.67 8.61
N ALA A 336 7.22 11.46 9.65
CA ALA A 336 8.22 11.75 10.68
C ALA A 336 8.41 10.52 11.59
N ILE A 337 7.34 9.82 11.98
CA ILE A 337 7.43 8.55 12.73
C ILE A 337 8.15 7.48 11.89
N TYR A 338 7.84 7.39 10.60
CA TYR A 338 8.55 6.52 9.67
C TYR A 338 10.09 6.71 9.75
N ALA A 339 10.58 7.94 9.86
CA ALA A 339 12.02 8.21 9.97
C ALA A 339 12.65 7.60 11.24
N TYR A 340 11.86 7.40 12.31
CA TYR A 340 12.31 6.73 13.55
C TYR A 340 12.18 5.20 13.51
N MET A 341 11.59 4.60 12.47
CA MET A 341 11.37 3.15 12.43
C MET A 341 12.63 2.29 12.67
N PRO A 342 13.83 2.63 12.19
CA PRO A 342 15.03 1.88 12.55
C PRO A 342 15.27 1.84 14.07
N ARG A 343 15.07 2.98 14.76
CA ARG A 343 15.20 3.07 16.23
C ARG A 343 14.08 2.30 16.94
N ILE A 344 12.85 2.35 16.40
CA ILE A 344 11.68 1.64 16.93
C ILE A 344 11.89 0.12 16.82
N ILE A 345 12.41 -0.39 15.69
CA ILE A 345 12.79 -1.79 15.52
C ILE A 345 13.86 -2.20 16.54
N GLY A 346 14.94 -1.42 16.65
CA GLY A 346 16.00 -1.66 17.62
C GLY A 346 15.50 -1.68 19.06
N TYR A 347 14.62 -0.74 19.43
CA TYR A 347 14.08 -0.61 20.78
C TYR A 347 13.18 -1.80 21.18
N TYR A 348 12.24 -2.20 20.35
CA TYR A 348 11.28 -3.24 20.71
C TYR A 348 11.71 -4.65 20.38
N LEU A 349 12.53 -4.83 19.34
CA LEU A 349 12.94 -6.15 18.87
C LEU A 349 14.39 -6.49 19.24
N GLY A 350 15.22 -5.49 19.51
CA GLY A 350 16.67 -5.68 19.72
C GLY A 350 17.38 -6.08 18.42
N GLU A 351 16.83 -5.72 17.28
CA GLU A 351 17.29 -6.15 15.96
C GLU A 351 17.66 -4.95 15.09
N GLU A 352 18.54 -5.18 14.11
CA GLU A 352 18.76 -4.23 13.03
C GLU A 352 17.67 -4.36 11.95
N PRO A 353 17.29 -3.26 11.28
CA PRO A 353 16.31 -3.31 10.19
C PRO A 353 16.76 -4.18 9.04
N ILE A 354 15.96 -5.18 8.66
CA ILE A 354 16.19 -6.03 7.48
C ILE A 354 15.93 -5.23 6.21
N LEU A 355 14.91 -4.38 6.21
CA LEU A 355 14.63 -3.41 5.17
C LEU A 355 14.95 -2.01 5.69
N SER A 356 15.97 -1.39 5.13
CA SER A 356 16.35 -0.02 5.46
C SER A 356 15.30 0.97 4.97
N ASN A 357 15.16 2.10 5.65
CA ASN A 357 14.41 3.23 5.12
C ASN A 357 15.16 3.91 3.97
N VAL A 358 14.44 4.59 3.09
CA VAL A 358 15.05 5.69 2.33
C VAL A 358 15.58 6.72 3.32
N GLU A 359 16.81 7.21 3.11
CA GLU A 359 17.41 8.25 3.96
C GLU A 359 16.44 9.41 4.10
N THR A 360 16.18 9.83 5.34
CA THR A 360 15.15 10.83 5.64
C THR A 360 15.64 11.83 6.65
N HIS A 361 15.61 13.11 6.26
CA HIS A 361 15.93 14.23 7.12
C HIS A 361 14.64 14.83 7.68
N ILE A 362 14.53 14.90 8.99
CA ILE A 362 13.36 15.45 9.69
C ILE A 362 13.59 16.96 9.84
N CYS A 363 12.83 17.77 9.11
CA CYS A 363 13.03 19.22 9.11
C CYS A 363 12.67 19.90 10.44
N ARG A 364 11.96 19.21 11.32
CA ARG A 364 11.74 19.63 12.71
C ARG A 364 13.05 19.69 13.51
N GLU A 365 14.02 18.85 13.20
CA GLU A 365 15.34 18.84 13.82
C GLU A 365 16.22 19.92 13.17
N PRO A 366 16.93 20.77 13.95
CA PRO A 366 17.71 21.87 13.38
C PRO A 366 18.73 21.44 12.32
N ASP A 367 19.35 20.28 12.52
CA ASP A 367 20.33 19.75 11.57
C ASP A 367 19.65 19.25 10.29
N GLY A 368 18.48 18.59 10.41
CA GLY A 368 17.67 18.13 9.27
C GLY A 368 17.15 19.31 8.45
N LEU A 369 16.66 20.37 9.10
CA LEU A 369 16.22 21.58 8.42
C LEU A 369 17.37 22.26 7.67
N ARG A 370 18.51 22.46 8.33
CA ARG A 370 19.70 23.09 7.72
C ARG A 370 20.11 22.30 6.48
N TYR A 371 20.29 20.99 6.62
CA TYR A 371 20.66 20.12 5.50
C TYR A 371 19.66 20.25 4.33
N THR A 372 18.37 20.22 4.65
CA THR A 372 17.30 20.35 3.64
C THR A 372 17.36 21.69 2.91
N LEU A 373 17.57 22.80 3.65
CA LEU A 373 17.64 24.13 3.05
C LEU A 373 18.89 24.33 2.17
N ASP A 374 20.01 23.69 2.55
CA ASP A 374 21.28 23.77 1.81
C ASP A 374 21.27 22.92 0.52
N HIS A 375 20.45 21.84 0.48
CA HIS A 375 20.38 20.89 -0.65
C HIS A 375 18.98 20.81 -1.29
N LEU A 376 18.21 21.90 -1.21
CA LEU A 376 16.80 21.91 -1.61
C LEU A 376 16.55 21.52 -3.08
N ASP A 377 17.49 21.84 -3.95
CA ASP A 377 17.48 21.49 -5.38
C ASP A 377 17.85 20.03 -5.67
N GLU A 378 18.36 19.28 -4.68
CA GLU A 378 18.71 17.86 -4.80
C GLU A 378 17.69 16.94 -4.14
N LEU A 379 16.83 17.46 -3.25
CA LEU A 379 15.98 16.70 -2.36
C LEU A 379 14.50 16.70 -2.81
N VAL A 380 13.78 15.69 -2.36
CA VAL A 380 12.31 15.63 -2.42
C VAL A 380 11.77 16.00 -1.06
N VAL A 381 11.10 17.15 -0.95
CA VAL A 381 10.48 17.65 0.28
C VAL A 381 9.03 17.22 0.33
N LYS A 382 8.60 16.60 1.45
CA LYS A 382 7.27 16.04 1.64
C LYS A 382 6.63 16.55 2.94
N PRO A 383 5.35 16.94 2.94
CA PRO A 383 4.62 17.17 4.19
C PRO A 383 4.41 15.84 4.94
N VAL A 384 4.47 15.88 6.28
CA VAL A 384 4.46 14.67 7.12
C VAL A 384 3.09 13.99 7.17
N GLY A 385 2.00 14.76 7.24
CA GLY A 385 0.63 14.24 7.40
C GLY A 385 -0.14 13.99 6.11
N GLU A 386 0.43 14.33 4.95
CA GLU A 386 -0.26 14.22 3.66
C GLU A 386 0.02 12.87 2.96
N SER A 387 -0.96 12.41 2.17
CA SER A 387 -0.89 11.19 1.37
C SER A 387 -1.17 11.47 -0.13
N GLY A 388 -0.97 10.47 -1.01
CA GLY A 388 -1.29 10.61 -2.44
C GLY A 388 -0.38 11.53 -3.25
N GLY A 389 0.73 12.02 -2.67
CA GLY A 389 1.70 12.87 -3.36
C GLY A 389 1.35 14.36 -3.39
N TYR A 390 0.36 14.81 -2.63
CA TYR A 390 0.03 16.22 -2.51
C TYR A 390 1.08 16.99 -1.70
N GLY A 391 1.35 18.25 -2.11
CA GLY A 391 2.29 19.14 -1.41
C GLY A 391 3.78 18.79 -1.54
N ILE A 392 4.14 17.77 -2.33
CA ILE A 392 5.53 17.36 -2.55
C ILE A 392 6.24 18.37 -3.46
N THR A 393 7.45 18.77 -3.08
CA THR A 393 8.37 19.51 -3.95
C THR A 393 9.53 18.61 -4.35
N VAL A 394 9.69 18.37 -5.66
CA VAL A 394 10.81 17.58 -6.21
C VAL A 394 11.89 18.55 -6.65
N GLY A 395 12.88 18.81 -5.80
CA GLY A 395 13.93 19.81 -5.99
C GLY A 395 14.60 19.78 -7.36
N PRO A 396 15.11 18.60 -7.84
CA PRO A 396 15.76 18.50 -9.14
C PRO A 396 14.88 18.85 -10.36
N ARG A 397 13.57 18.96 -10.17
CA ARG A 397 12.59 19.28 -11.24
C ARG A 397 11.86 20.61 -10.98
N ALA A 398 12.09 21.21 -9.81
CA ALA A 398 11.40 22.43 -9.42
C ALA A 398 12.03 23.66 -10.08
N THR A 399 11.19 24.61 -10.44
CA THR A 399 11.61 25.94 -10.87
C THR A 399 12.19 26.70 -9.67
N ARG A 400 12.98 27.75 -9.94
CA ARG A 400 13.52 28.61 -8.87
C ARG A 400 12.42 29.20 -7.97
N ALA A 401 11.28 29.60 -8.57
CA ALA A 401 10.15 30.14 -7.81
C ALA A 401 9.52 29.09 -6.88
N GLU A 402 9.41 27.82 -7.33
CA GLU A 402 8.92 26.71 -6.50
C GLU A 402 9.88 26.38 -5.37
N LEU A 403 11.20 26.42 -5.61
CA LEU A 403 12.20 26.22 -4.56
C LEU A 403 12.14 27.33 -3.53
N GLU A 404 12.01 28.62 -3.94
CA GLU A 404 11.86 29.75 -3.02
C GLU A 404 10.56 29.64 -2.19
N ALA A 405 9.46 29.23 -2.82
CA ALA A 405 8.19 28.96 -2.12
C ALA A 405 8.30 27.77 -1.15
N CYS A 406 9.04 26.72 -1.51
CA CYS A 406 9.31 25.58 -0.64
C CYS A 406 10.16 26.01 0.57
N ARG A 407 11.22 26.79 0.36
CA ARG A 407 12.06 27.37 1.42
C ARG A 407 11.21 28.14 2.43
N ALA A 408 10.37 29.05 1.95
CA ALA A 408 9.50 29.85 2.81
C ALA A 408 8.54 28.98 3.66
N ARG A 409 7.99 27.89 3.08
CA ARG A 409 7.15 26.94 3.83
C ARG A 409 7.94 26.18 4.91
N LEU A 410 9.15 25.73 4.58
CA LEU A 410 10.04 25.03 5.52
C LEU A 410 10.42 25.94 6.70
N GLU A 411 10.78 27.18 6.44
CA GLU A 411 11.14 28.16 7.48
C GLU A 411 9.95 28.54 8.36
N ALA A 412 8.73 28.62 7.76
CA ALA A 412 7.52 28.97 8.49
C ALA A 412 7.00 27.83 9.38
N ASN A 413 7.12 26.57 8.95
CA ASN A 413 6.64 25.41 9.71
C ASN A 413 7.50 24.17 9.44
N PRO A 414 8.73 24.11 9.93
CA PRO A 414 9.64 23.01 9.67
C PRO A 414 9.14 21.67 10.21
N ALA A 415 8.34 21.67 11.28
CA ALA A 415 7.79 20.46 11.88
C ALA A 415 6.86 19.67 10.95
N ASN A 416 6.30 20.33 9.94
CA ASN A 416 5.39 19.70 8.98
C ASN A 416 6.11 19.07 7.77
N TYR A 417 7.43 18.97 7.76
CA TYR A 417 8.16 18.49 6.58
C TYR A 417 9.26 17.49 6.91
N ILE A 418 9.48 16.60 5.99
CA ILE A 418 10.69 15.77 5.85
C ILE A 418 11.30 16.00 4.48
N SER A 419 12.57 15.67 4.31
CA SER A 419 13.20 15.58 3.00
C SER A 419 13.90 14.25 2.80
N GLN A 420 14.00 13.83 1.56
CA GLN A 420 14.63 12.58 1.14
C GLN A 420 15.43 12.83 -0.14
N PRO A 421 16.56 12.13 -0.37
CA PRO A 421 17.21 12.17 -1.67
C PRO A 421 16.27 11.64 -2.76
N MET A 422 16.44 12.12 -3.98
CA MET A 422 15.76 11.56 -5.13
C MET A 422 16.34 10.18 -5.45
N ILE A 423 15.54 9.13 -5.22
CA ILE A 423 15.96 7.75 -5.48
C ILE A 423 15.78 7.42 -6.96
N GLY A 424 16.83 6.89 -7.57
CA GLY A 424 16.75 6.25 -8.89
C GLY A 424 16.00 4.92 -8.77
N LEU A 425 14.68 4.96 -8.99
CA LEU A 425 13.84 3.76 -8.90
C LEU A 425 14.23 2.72 -9.96
N SER A 426 14.20 1.44 -9.59
CA SER A 426 14.33 0.36 -10.56
C SER A 426 13.27 0.46 -11.66
N VAL A 427 13.58 -0.15 -12.80
CA VAL A 427 12.67 -0.19 -13.96
C VAL A 427 12.25 -1.62 -14.29
N CYS A 428 11.08 -1.75 -14.87
CA CYS A 428 10.62 -2.99 -15.49
C CYS A 428 10.33 -2.78 -16.98
N PRO A 429 10.54 -3.80 -17.82
CA PRO A 429 10.05 -3.80 -19.19
C PRO A 429 8.54 -3.60 -19.19
N THR A 430 8.06 -2.64 -19.94
CA THR A 430 6.66 -2.23 -20.00
C THR A 430 6.24 -2.11 -21.45
N LEU A 431 5.05 -2.62 -21.78
CA LEU A 431 4.51 -2.50 -23.14
C LEU A 431 4.05 -1.05 -23.36
N THR A 432 4.59 -0.43 -24.39
CA THR A 432 4.28 0.94 -24.79
C THR A 432 3.84 0.99 -26.26
N PRO A 433 3.26 2.10 -26.73
CA PRO A 433 2.93 2.24 -28.15
C PRO A 433 4.13 2.05 -29.09
N SER A 434 5.35 2.40 -28.65
CA SER A 434 6.58 2.26 -29.42
C SER A 434 7.26 0.90 -29.28
N GLY A 435 6.77 0.00 -28.43
CA GLY A 435 7.39 -1.31 -28.14
C GLY A 435 7.59 -1.53 -26.64
N ILE A 436 8.54 -2.40 -26.27
CA ILE A 436 8.89 -2.61 -24.87
C ILE A 436 9.91 -1.56 -24.46
N ALA A 437 9.63 -0.81 -23.41
CA ALA A 437 10.49 0.24 -22.89
C ALA A 437 10.59 0.18 -21.35
N PRO A 438 11.69 0.67 -20.74
CA PRO A 438 11.83 0.74 -19.30
C PRO A 438 10.84 1.73 -18.70
N ARG A 439 10.21 1.35 -17.56
CA ARG A 439 9.38 2.22 -16.75
C ARG A 439 9.69 1.98 -15.28
N HIS A 440 9.78 3.06 -14.52
CA HIS A 440 10.00 3.00 -13.09
C HIS A 440 8.87 2.29 -12.38
N VAL A 441 9.22 1.51 -11.35
CA VAL A 441 8.29 0.71 -10.56
C VAL A 441 8.57 0.86 -9.07
N ASP A 442 7.52 0.66 -8.28
CA ASP A 442 7.61 0.38 -6.85
C ASP A 442 6.85 -0.90 -6.50
N LEU A 443 6.80 -1.24 -5.22
CA LEU A 443 6.12 -2.42 -4.73
C LEU A 443 5.41 -2.09 -3.42
N ARG A 444 4.13 -2.48 -3.31
CA ARG A 444 3.40 -2.50 -2.04
C ARG A 444 3.04 -3.94 -1.68
N PRO A 445 3.86 -4.66 -0.89
CA PRO A 445 3.43 -5.88 -0.23
C PRO A 445 2.36 -5.58 0.82
N PHE A 446 1.49 -6.57 1.05
CA PHE A 446 0.44 -6.51 2.07
C PHE A 446 0.72 -7.55 3.15
N ALA A 447 0.76 -7.09 4.39
CA ALA A 447 0.84 -7.95 5.57
C ALA A 447 -0.54 -8.06 6.22
N VAL A 448 -0.86 -9.25 6.71
CA VAL A 448 -2.05 -9.54 7.50
C VAL A 448 -1.61 -10.11 8.83
N THR A 449 -2.05 -9.51 9.94
CA THR A 449 -1.67 -9.85 11.30
C THR A 449 -2.90 -10.24 12.11
N GLY A 450 -2.90 -11.47 12.61
CA GLY A 450 -3.82 -11.98 13.63
C GLY A 450 -3.00 -12.38 14.86
N THR A 451 -2.85 -13.67 15.10
CA THR A 451 -1.93 -14.22 16.10
C THR A 451 -0.47 -14.17 15.63
N ASP A 452 -0.24 -14.24 14.35
CA ASP A 452 1.05 -14.07 13.67
C ASP A 452 0.89 -13.13 12.46
N THR A 453 2.01 -12.69 11.91
CA THR A 453 2.02 -11.85 10.70
C THR A 453 2.32 -12.71 9.47
N TRP A 454 1.43 -12.68 8.50
CA TRP A 454 1.61 -13.29 7.18
C TRP A 454 1.70 -12.19 6.10
N VAL A 455 2.55 -12.39 5.10
CA VAL A 455 2.72 -11.45 3.99
C VAL A 455 2.24 -12.11 2.70
N LEU A 456 1.34 -11.44 1.98
CA LEU A 456 0.83 -11.90 0.68
C LEU A 456 1.97 -12.03 -0.32
N PRO A 457 2.24 -13.23 -0.88
CA PRO A 457 3.33 -13.42 -1.83
C PRO A 457 3.15 -12.58 -3.11
N GLY A 458 4.05 -11.60 -3.30
CA GLY A 458 3.97 -10.62 -4.39
C GLY A 458 3.76 -9.21 -3.87
N GLY A 459 2.62 -8.63 -4.16
CA GLY A 459 2.30 -7.24 -3.82
C GLY A 459 1.89 -6.45 -5.04
N LEU A 460 1.37 -5.25 -4.84
CA LEU A 460 1.02 -4.35 -5.91
C LEU A 460 2.29 -3.71 -6.47
N THR A 461 2.71 -4.09 -7.68
CA THR A 461 3.69 -3.30 -8.44
C THR A 461 2.94 -2.16 -9.13
N ARG A 462 3.29 -0.92 -8.77
CA ARG A 462 2.85 0.27 -9.50
C ARG A 462 3.90 0.65 -10.53
N VAL A 463 3.47 1.16 -11.68
CA VAL A 463 4.36 1.50 -12.79
C VAL A 463 4.10 2.90 -13.32
N ALA A 464 5.15 3.68 -13.53
CA ALA A 464 5.06 4.99 -14.16
C ALA A 464 4.87 4.83 -15.68
N LEU A 465 3.70 5.20 -16.20
CA LEU A 465 3.38 5.00 -17.62
C LEU A 465 4.08 5.99 -18.55
N ARG A 466 4.39 7.19 -18.05
CA ARG A 466 5.09 8.23 -18.85
C ARG A 466 6.60 8.01 -18.78
N GLN A 467 7.26 8.15 -19.93
CA GLN A 467 8.72 8.05 -20.00
C GLN A 467 9.39 9.08 -19.08
N GLY A 468 10.39 8.64 -18.32
CA GLY A 468 11.15 9.49 -17.40
C GLY A 468 10.37 9.98 -16.17
N SER A 469 9.11 9.55 -15.99
CA SER A 469 8.36 9.85 -14.76
C SER A 469 8.75 8.91 -13.64
N LEU A 470 8.99 9.46 -12.45
CA LEU A 470 9.16 8.71 -11.19
C LEU A 470 7.83 8.55 -10.43
N ILE A 471 6.75 9.12 -10.96
CA ILE A 471 5.43 9.07 -10.32
C ILE A 471 4.76 7.76 -10.70
N VAL A 472 4.69 6.85 -9.75
CA VAL A 472 4.09 5.51 -9.90
C VAL A 472 2.68 5.41 -9.33
N ASN A 473 2.26 6.40 -8.51
CA ASN A 473 0.97 6.38 -7.82
C ASN A 473 -0.21 6.34 -8.80
N SER A 474 -1.14 5.42 -8.56
CA SER A 474 -2.36 5.27 -9.37
C SER A 474 -3.23 6.52 -9.38
N SER A 475 -3.31 7.26 -8.26
CA SER A 475 -4.02 8.54 -8.15
C SER A 475 -3.46 9.64 -9.07
N GLN A 476 -2.22 9.52 -9.52
CA GLN A 476 -1.55 10.47 -10.40
C GLN A 476 -1.28 9.88 -11.80
N GLY A 477 -2.01 8.83 -12.18
CA GLY A 477 -1.96 8.24 -13.52
C GLY A 477 -0.93 7.12 -13.70
N GLY A 478 -0.44 6.53 -12.62
CA GLY A 478 0.34 5.29 -12.65
C GLY A 478 -0.54 4.09 -13.01
N GLY A 479 0.09 3.04 -13.55
CA GLY A 479 -0.53 1.75 -13.83
C GLY A 479 -0.09 0.67 -12.84
N SER A 480 -0.48 -0.56 -13.13
CA SER A 480 -0.13 -1.74 -12.34
C SER A 480 0.46 -2.87 -13.20
N LYS A 481 1.17 -3.77 -12.54
CA LYS A 481 1.68 -5.04 -13.10
C LYS A 481 1.40 -6.17 -12.12
N ASP A 482 1.23 -7.39 -12.66
CA ASP A 482 1.26 -8.58 -11.80
C ASP A 482 2.68 -8.83 -11.29
N THR A 483 2.82 -9.11 -10.00
CA THR A 483 4.09 -9.41 -9.34
C THR A 483 4.24 -10.91 -9.14
N TRP A 484 5.22 -11.51 -9.79
CA TRP A 484 5.50 -12.95 -9.74
C TRP A 484 6.65 -13.25 -8.79
N VAL A 485 6.39 -14.19 -7.85
CA VAL A 485 7.38 -14.71 -6.89
C VAL A 485 7.55 -16.20 -7.10
#